data_3ad63fc3850c3d3622ea3573f7cfeda3
#
_entry.id   3ad63fc3850c3d3622ea3573f7cfeda3
#
_cell.length_a   1.000
_cell.length_b   1.000
_cell.length_c   1.000
_cell.angle_alpha   90.00
_cell.angle_beta   90.00
_cell.angle_gamma   90.00
#
_symmetry.space_group_name_H-M   'P 1'
#
loop_
_entity.id
_entity.type
_entity.pdbx_description
1 polymer ?
#
loop_
_entity_poly.entity_id
_entity_poly.type
_entity_poly.pdbx_seq_one_letter_code
_entity_poly.pdbx_strand_id
1 'polypeptide(L)'
;MSAEHPDFIRDTRTSYDTIADAYSERFPADGLGGLHVERALFGAFAELVRATGTVAPVADLGSGPGHITAHLRDLGLPVFGVDVSPRMVALARRGYPELRFHVGSMTSLDLPDATLGGITALYSVIHVPDEHLPATLAEFRRVLVPGGYVLLAFQAGSDADADADTEHLHLAERFGHEISLDYYWRDPDAMAEQLGKAGLRPHTRVLREAQEGEVRPRAFLLARRDG
;
A
#
# COMPACT_ATOMS: atom_id res chain seq x y z
N MET A 1 -27.53 -7.36 -3.22
CA MET A 1 -26.90 -8.20 -2.18
C MET A 1 -25.51 -7.63 -2.00
N SER A 2 -25.22 -6.93 -0.88
CA SER A 2 -23.84 -6.53 -0.55
C SER A 2 -23.02 -7.81 -0.40
N ALA A 3 -21.97 -7.95 -1.18
CA ALA A 3 -20.99 -9.00 -0.95
C ALA A 3 -20.45 -8.80 0.47
N GLU A 4 -20.57 -9.81 1.31
CA GLU A 4 -20.03 -9.80 2.67
C GLU A 4 -18.51 -9.77 2.52
N HIS A 5 -17.87 -8.70 2.96
CA HIS A 5 -16.42 -8.60 2.92
C HIS A 5 -15.81 -9.60 3.91
N PRO A 6 -14.64 -10.20 3.60
CA PRO A 6 -13.89 -11.02 4.56
C PRO A 6 -13.68 -10.29 5.89
N ASP A 7 -13.66 -11.01 7.00
CA ASP A 7 -13.59 -10.44 8.35
C ASP A 7 -12.40 -9.49 8.54
N PHE A 8 -11.23 -9.83 8.00
CA PHE A 8 -10.04 -8.98 8.10
C PHE A 8 -10.22 -7.58 7.48
N ILE A 9 -11.02 -7.44 6.40
CA ILE A 9 -11.30 -6.14 5.76
C ILE A 9 -12.18 -5.31 6.69
N ARG A 10 -13.18 -5.92 7.31
CA ARG A 10 -14.07 -5.24 8.27
C ARG A 10 -13.28 -4.78 9.49
N ASP A 11 -12.43 -5.63 10.04
CA ASP A 11 -11.65 -5.36 11.23
C ASP A 11 -10.58 -4.29 10.96
N THR A 12 -9.88 -4.36 9.81
CA THR A 12 -8.98 -3.31 9.33
C THR A 12 -9.71 -1.97 9.19
N ARG A 13 -10.87 -1.96 8.53
CA ARG A 13 -11.69 -0.76 8.35
C ARG A 13 -12.09 -0.16 9.69
N THR A 14 -12.64 -0.96 10.59
CA THR A 14 -13.12 -0.49 11.92
C THR A 14 -11.96 0.07 12.73
N SER A 15 -10.82 -0.60 12.71
CA SER A 15 -9.61 -0.17 13.41
C SER A 15 -9.12 1.19 12.91
N TYR A 16 -8.97 1.34 11.58
CA TYR A 16 -8.53 2.62 11.01
C TYR A 16 -9.58 3.73 11.12
N ASP A 17 -10.88 3.42 11.09
CA ASP A 17 -11.92 4.40 11.40
C ASP A 17 -11.79 4.91 12.85
N THR A 18 -11.47 4.02 13.79
CA THR A 18 -11.31 4.37 15.20
C THR A 18 -10.10 5.27 15.45
N ILE A 19 -8.95 4.98 14.81
CA ILE A 19 -7.70 5.70 15.08
C ILE A 19 -7.38 6.80 14.07
N ALA A 20 -8.26 7.12 13.13
CA ALA A 20 -7.95 7.98 11.98
C ALA A 20 -7.35 9.33 12.36
N ASP A 21 -7.94 10.03 13.34
CA ASP A 21 -7.50 11.34 13.76
C ASP A 21 -6.12 11.26 14.45
N ALA A 22 -5.95 10.34 15.42
CA ALA A 22 -4.68 10.11 16.11
C ALA A 22 -3.58 9.64 15.15
N TYR A 23 -3.93 8.81 14.14
CA TYR A 23 -3.02 8.40 13.10
C TYR A 23 -2.52 9.60 12.26
N SER A 24 -3.43 10.48 11.85
CA SER A 24 -3.10 11.66 11.05
C SER A 24 -2.21 12.63 11.83
N GLU A 25 -2.44 12.80 13.12
CA GLU A 25 -1.59 13.61 14.00
C GLU A 25 -0.18 13.00 14.17
N ARG A 26 -0.09 11.67 14.28
CA ARG A 26 1.18 10.97 14.48
C ARG A 26 2.04 10.90 13.22
N PHE A 27 1.40 10.87 12.05
CA PHE A 27 2.05 10.80 10.74
C PHE A 27 1.63 11.97 9.86
N PRO A 28 2.10 13.19 10.16
CA PRO A 28 1.74 14.39 9.41
C PRO A 28 2.39 14.40 8.01
N ALA A 29 1.85 15.24 7.13
CA ALA A 29 2.29 15.36 5.73
C ALA A 29 3.78 15.72 5.58
N ASP A 30 4.31 16.55 6.47
CA ASP A 30 5.72 16.96 6.48
C ASP A 30 6.68 15.84 6.91
N GLY A 31 6.17 14.77 7.52
CA GLY A 31 6.93 13.57 7.85
C GLY A 31 7.61 12.89 6.65
N LEU A 32 7.08 13.10 5.43
CA LEU A 32 7.74 12.65 4.19
C LEU A 32 9.10 13.31 3.94
N GLY A 33 9.36 14.48 4.54
CA GLY A 33 10.63 15.20 4.39
C GLY A 33 11.85 14.41 4.83
N GLY A 34 11.72 13.56 5.85
CA GLY A 34 12.78 12.69 6.37
C GLY A 34 12.94 11.36 5.62
N LEU A 35 12.03 11.00 4.75
CA LEU A 35 12.00 9.72 4.03
C LEU A 35 12.75 9.81 2.68
N HIS A 36 14.07 9.95 2.72
CA HIS A 36 14.89 10.21 1.54
C HIS A 36 14.89 9.04 0.54
N VAL A 37 14.97 7.79 1.02
CA VAL A 37 14.97 6.59 0.19
C VAL A 37 13.59 6.39 -0.44
N GLU A 38 12.54 6.51 0.36
CA GLU A 38 11.15 6.40 -0.09
C GLU A 38 10.84 7.44 -1.19
N ARG A 39 11.23 8.69 -0.98
CA ARG A 39 11.03 9.77 -1.98
C ARG A 39 11.78 9.50 -3.27
N ALA A 40 13.00 8.98 -3.20
CA ALA A 40 13.75 8.58 -4.39
C ALA A 40 13.05 7.45 -5.16
N LEU A 41 12.48 6.47 -4.44
CA LEU A 41 11.69 5.38 -5.02
C LEU A 41 10.38 5.87 -5.65
N PHE A 42 9.70 6.83 -5.04
CA PHE A 42 8.52 7.47 -5.65
C PHE A 42 8.88 8.22 -6.93
N GLY A 43 10.04 8.90 -6.95
CA GLY A 43 10.56 9.55 -8.15
C GLY A 43 10.84 8.53 -9.27
N ALA A 44 11.55 7.45 -8.95
CA ALA A 44 11.84 6.38 -9.89
C ALA A 44 10.55 5.70 -10.41
N PHE A 45 9.59 5.42 -9.53
CA PHE A 45 8.29 4.89 -9.91
C PHE A 45 7.56 5.83 -10.89
N ALA A 46 7.54 7.13 -10.58
CA ALA A 46 6.88 8.12 -11.43
C ALA A 46 7.54 8.20 -12.83
N GLU A 47 8.87 8.13 -12.91
CA GLU A 47 9.58 8.09 -14.17
C GLU A 47 9.27 6.83 -14.99
N LEU A 48 9.24 5.67 -14.34
CA LEU A 48 8.92 4.41 -14.98
C LEU A 48 7.49 4.38 -15.51
N VAL A 49 6.51 4.85 -14.74
CA VAL A 49 5.11 4.97 -15.20
C VAL A 49 5.02 5.90 -16.40
N ARG A 50 5.64 7.08 -16.37
CA ARG A 50 5.65 8.00 -17.51
C ARG A 50 6.33 7.42 -18.75
N ALA A 51 7.42 6.66 -18.55
CA ALA A 51 8.16 6.02 -19.65
C ALA A 51 7.36 4.95 -20.41
N THR A 52 6.25 4.45 -19.82
CA THR A 52 5.33 3.56 -20.55
C THR A 52 4.57 4.28 -21.66
N GLY A 53 4.51 5.63 -21.64
CA GLY A 53 3.73 6.43 -22.58
C GLY A 53 2.21 6.37 -22.35
N THR A 54 1.75 5.66 -21.31
CA THR A 54 0.33 5.60 -20.98
C THR A 54 -0.14 6.89 -20.30
N VAL A 55 -1.38 7.29 -20.57
CA VAL A 55 -2.07 8.36 -19.83
C VAL A 55 -2.96 7.80 -18.72
N ALA A 56 -2.92 6.49 -18.51
CA ALA A 56 -3.72 5.83 -17.48
C ALA A 56 -3.31 6.29 -16.06
N PRO A 57 -4.27 6.48 -15.16
CA PRO A 57 -4.00 6.99 -13.82
C PRO A 57 -3.26 5.98 -12.94
N VAL A 58 -2.71 6.47 -11.85
CA VAL A 58 -2.14 5.69 -10.74
C VAL A 58 -3.15 5.61 -9.61
N ALA A 59 -3.29 4.43 -8.99
CA ALA A 59 -4.04 4.25 -7.76
C ALA A 59 -3.09 4.11 -6.57
N ASP A 60 -3.30 4.91 -5.52
CA ASP A 60 -2.65 4.77 -4.23
C ASP A 60 -3.57 3.96 -3.30
N LEU A 61 -3.24 2.69 -3.06
CA LEU A 61 -4.08 1.72 -2.35
C LEU A 61 -3.71 1.64 -0.87
N GLY A 62 -4.67 1.90 0.00
CA GLY A 62 -4.43 2.18 1.41
C GLY A 62 -3.87 3.58 1.58
N SER A 63 -4.49 4.56 0.91
CA SER A 63 -4.00 5.94 0.83
C SER A 63 -4.00 6.70 2.15
N GLY A 64 -4.71 6.17 3.17
CA GLY A 64 -4.82 6.82 4.47
C GLY A 64 -5.27 8.28 4.36
N PRO A 65 -4.61 9.21 5.07
CA PRO A 65 -4.93 10.65 5.00
C PRO A 65 -4.46 11.35 3.72
N GLY A 66 -3.91 10.62 2.72
CA GLY A 66 -3.67 11.13 1.37
C GLY A 66 -2.30 11.74 1.09
N HIS A 67 -1.34 11.67 2.04
CA HIS A 67 -0.03 12.31 1.90
C HIS A 67 0.79 11.76 0.73
N ILE A 68 0.78 10.43 0.53
CA ILE A 68 1.47 9.78 -0.58
C ILE A 68 0.78 10.12 -1.91
N THR A 69 -0.55 10.07 -1.94
CA THR A 69 -1.33 10.46 -3.13
C THR A 69 -0.97 11.88 -3.58
N ALA A 70 -0.90 12.82 -2.63
CA ALA A 70 -0.51 14.21 -2.91
C ALA A 70 0.93 14.30 -3.43
N HIS A 71 1.87 13.57 -2.82
CA HIS A 71 3.25 13.54 -3.27
C HIS A 71 3.39 12.98 -4.70
N LEU A 72 2.66 11.91 -5.04
CA LEU A 72 2.66 11.34 -6.39
C LEU A 72 2.08 12.31 -7.43
N ARG A 73 1.04 13.10 -7.06
CA ARG A 73 0.54 14.20 -7.90
C ARG A 73 1.65 15.25 -8.14
N ASP A 74 2.38 15.63 -7.10
CA ASP A 74 3.45 16.64 -7.20
C ASP A 74 4.62 16.15 -8.07
N LEU A 75 4.79 14.83 -8.17
CA LEU A 75 5.68 14.19 -9.15
C LEU A 75 5.07 14.15 -10.57
N GLY A 76 3.90 14.72 -10.80
CA GLY A 76 3.27 14.85 -12.12
C GLY A 76 2.48 13.62 -12.59
N LEU A 77 2.08 12.73 -11.68
CA LEU A 77 1.24 11.58 -12.03
C LEU A 77 -0.26 11.95 -11.91
N PRO A 78 -1.11 11.52 -12.86
CA PRO A 78 -2.55 11.50 -12.66
C PRO A 78 -2.86 10.41 -11.62
N VAL A 79 -3.25 10.78 -10.39
CA VAL A 79 -3.37 9.87 -9.27
C VAL A 79 -4.66 10.07 -8.50
N PHE A 80 -5.17 9.01 -7.91
CA PHE A 80 -6.25 9.02 -6.92
C PHE A 80 -5.95 8.02 -5.80
N GLY A 81 -6.55 8.25 -4.62
CA GLY A 81 -6.41 7.37 -3.47
C GLY A 81 -7.61 6.45 -3.28
N VAL A 82 -7.35 5.24 -2.78
CA VAL A 82 -8.35 4.29 -2.33
C VAL A 82 -8.00 3.82 -0.92
N ASP A 83 -8.95 3.89 -0.01
CA ASP A 83 -8.76 3.39 1.36
C ASP A 83 -10.02 2.66 1.84
N VAL A 84 -9.85 1.63 2.65
CA VAL A 84 -10.96 0.86 3.21
C VAL A 84 -11.72 1.65 4.27
N SER A 85 -11.06 2.61 4.94
CA SER A 85 -11.62 3.44 6.01
C SER A 85 -12.32 4.71 5.46
N PRO A 86 -13.63 4.86 5.62
CA PRO A 86 -14.34 6.11 5.33
C PRO A 86 -13.77 7.33 6.07
N ARG A 87 -13.26 7.14 7.31
CA ARG A 87 -12.67 8.23 8.10
C ARG A 87 -11.34 8.69 7.49
N MET A 88 -10.47 7.78 7.06
CA MET A 88 -9.24 8.12 6.35
C MET A 88 -9.53 8.86 5.05
N VAL A 89 -10.50 8.37 4.26
CA VAL A 89 -10.94 9.05 3.03
C VAL A 89 -11.49 10.45 3.32
N ALA A 90 -12.24 10.64 4.42
CA ALA A 90 -12.73 11.95 4.81
C ALA A 90 -11.60 12.91 5.21
N LEU A 91 -10.56 12.42 5.91
CA LEU A 91 -9.35 13.19 6.21
C LEU A 91 -8.61 13.59 4.93
N ALA A 92 -8.38 12.64 4.03
CA ALA A 92 -7.71 12.87 2.75
C ALA A 92 -8.44 13.93 1.90
N ARG A 93 -9.76 13.84 1.77
CA ARG A 93 -10.57 14.82 1.05
C ARG A 93 -10.54 16.22 1.66
N ARG A 94 -10.42 16.32 2.98
CA ARG A 94 -10.25 17.63 3.67
C ARG A 94 -8.86 18.20 3.47
N GLY A 95 -7.83 17.35 3.54
CA GLY A 95 -6.43 17.78 3.38
C GLY A 95 -6.07 18.13 1.92
N TYR A 96 -6.69 17.44 0.95
CA TYR A 96 -6.37 17.54 -0.47
C TYR A 96 -7.64 17.60 -1.32
N PRO A 97 -8.42 18.69 -1.25
CA PRO A 97 -9.72 18.80 -1.92
C PRO A 97 -9.66 18.72 -3.45
N GLU A 98 -8.49 18.94 -4.03
CA GLU A 98 -8.23 18.84 -5.47
C GLU A 98 -7.98 17.40 -5.96
N LEU A 99 -7.75 16.46 -5.03
CA LEU A 99 -7.53 15.04 -5.34
C LEU A 99 -8.81 14.22 -5.13
N ARG A 100 -8.85 13.10 -5.80
CA ARG A 100 -9.96 12.15 -5.67
C ARG A 100 -9.57 11.03 -4.71
N PHE A 101 -10.46 10.72 -3.78
CA PHE A 101 -10.30 9.62 -2.85
C PHE A 101 -11.60 8.80 -2.79
N HIS A 102 -11.48 7.49 -2.81
CA HIS A 102 -12.60 6.55 -2.83
C HIS A 102 -12.52 5.60 -1.65
N VAL A 103 -13.67 5.25 -1.08
CA VAL A 103 -13.75 4.15 -0.13
C VAL A 103 -13.79 2.85 -0.90
N GLY A 104 -12.85 1.94 -0.64
CA GLY A 104 -12.77 0.66 -1.35
C GLY A 104 -11.69 -0.25 -0.79
N SER A 105 -11.74 -1.52 -1.16
CA SER A 105 -10.73 -2.51 -0.79
C SER A 105 -9.77 -2.77 -1.96
N MET A 106 -8.48 -2.88 -1.65
CA MET A 106 -7.47 -3.29 -2.63
C MET A 106 -7.64 -4.74 -3.11
N THR A 107 -8.41 -5.55 -2.38
CA THR A 107 -8.65 -6.96 -2.74
C THR A 107 -9.72 -7.13 -3.81
N SER A 108 -10.51 -6.07 -4.08
CA SER A 108 -11.57 -6.06 -5.11
C SER A 108 -11.85 -4.61 -5.49
N LEU A 109 -11.21 -4.16 -6.55
CA LEU A 109 -11.30 -2.79 -7.04
C LEU A 109 -12.47 -2.67 -8.03
N ASP A 110 -13.33 -1.67 -7.82
CA ASP A 110 -14.40 -1.34 -8.76
C ASP A 110 -13.84 -0.57 -9.97
N LEU A 111 -12.95 -1.24 -10.70
CA LEU A 111 -12.27 -0.71 -11.88
C LEU A 111 -12.29 -1.76 -13.00
N PRO A 112 -12.41 -1.35 -14.26
CA PRO A 112 -12.24 -2.25 -15.40
C PRO A 112 -10.82 -2.81 -15.47
N ASP A 113 -10.65 -3.91 -16.21
CA ASP A 113 -9.33 -4.47 -16.51
C ASP A 113 -8.46 -3.45 -17.26
N ALA A 114 -7.18 -3.47 -17.01
CA ALA A 114 -6.19 -2.65 -17.70
C ALA A 114 -6.53 -1.14 -17.71
N THR A 115 -6.91 -0.60 -16.56
CA THR A 115 -7.29 0.81 -16.38
C THR A 115 -6.15 1.65 -15.81
N LEU A 116 -5.25 1.05 -15.00
CA LEU A 116 -4.22 1.79 -14.26
C LEU A 116 -2.85 1.70 -14.94
N GLY A 117 -2.17 2.85 -15.01
CA GLY A 117 -0.75 2.90 -15.41
C GLY A 117 0.20 2.48 -14.28
N GLY A 118 -0.23 2.62 -13.03
CA GLY A 118 0.53 2.25 -11.86
C GLY A 118 -0.32 2.05 -10.61
N ILE A 119 0.26 1.35 -9.64
CA ILE A 119 -0.29 1.13 -8.30
C ILE A 119 0.81 1.42 -7.28
N THR A 120 0.47 2.15 -6.21
CA THR A 120 1.24 2.14 -4.97
C THR A 120 0.43 1.47 -3.87
N ALA A 121 1.07 0.61 -3.05
CA ALA A 121 0.47 0.00 -1.85
C ALA A 121 1.53 -0.01 -0.74
N LEU A 122 1.60 1.12 -0.03
CA LEU A 122 2.68 1.41 0.91
C LEU A 122 2.19 1.18 2.34
N TYR A 123 2.78 0.19 3.02
CA TYR A 123 2.41 -0.20 4.39
C TYR A 123 0.91 -0.48 4.55
N SER A 124 0.27 -0.97 3.47
CA SER A 124 -1.16 -1.29 3.42
C SER A 124 -1.41 -2.76 3.10
N VAL A 125 -0.61 -3.36 2.22
CA VAL A 125 -0.67 -4.81 1.91
C VAL A 125 -0.33 -5.69 3.13
N ILE A 126 0.27 -5.10 4.16
CA ILE A 126 0.60 -5.76 5.43
C ILE A 126 -0.62 -6.21 6.23
N HIS A 127 -1.80 -5.73 5.93
CA HIS A 127 -3.06 -6.13 6.57
C HIS A 127 -3.80 -7.22 5.80
N VAL A 128 -3.26 -7.67 4.67
CA VAL A 128 -3.85 -8.75 3.87
C VAL A 128 -3.29 -10.08 4.35
N PRO A 129 -4.12 -11.02 4.86
CA PRO A 129 -3.67 -12.35 5.24
C PRO A 129 -3.06 -13.12 4.05
N ASP A 130 -2.17 -14.06 4.34
CA ASP A 130 -1.41 -14.76 3.29
C ASP A 130 -2.31 -15.59 2.37
N GLU A 131 -3.41 -16.16 2.87
CA GLU A 131 -4.41 -16.86 2.06
C GLU A 131 -5.13 -15.94 1.06
N HIS A 132 -5.19 -14.62 1.33
CA HIS A 132 -5.81 -13.62 0.46
C HIS A 132 -4.81 -12.87 -0.43
N LEU A 133 -3.52 -12.96 -0.13
CA LEU A 133 -2.48 -12.24 -0.85
C LEU A 133 -2.40 -12.60 -2.34
N PRO A 134 -2.44 -13.88 -2.76
CA PRO A 134 -2.40 -14.23 -4.19
C PRO A 134 -3.56 -13.62 -4.98
N ALA A 135 -4.78 -13.62 -4.43
CA ALA A 135 -5.95 -13.02 -5.06
C ALA A 135 -5.82 -11.49 -5.16
N THR A 136 -5.26 -10.84 -4.11
CA THR A 136 -5.00 -9.40 -4.10
C THR A 136 -3.97 -8.99 -5.17
N LEU A 137 -2.89 -9.76 -5.32
CA LEU A 137 -1.88 -9.51 -6.35
C LEU A 137 -2.42 -9.78 -7.77
N ALA A 138 -3.29 -10.76 -7.93
CA ALA A 138 -4.00 -11.01 -9.18
C ALA A 138 -4.93 -9.84 -9.54
N GLU A 139 -5.58 -9.23 -8.54
CA GLU A 139 -6.41 -8.03 -8.74
C GLU A 139 -5.55 -6.83 -9.17
N PHE A 140 -4.37 -6.62 -8.57
CA PHE A 140 -3.42 -5.60 -9.02
C PHE A 140 -3.03 -5.80 -10.48
N ARG A 141 -2.71 -7.05 -10.85
CA ARG A 141 -2.42 -7.39 -12.24
C ARG A 141 -3.61 -7.12 -13.16
N ARG A 142 -4.82 -7.47 -12.74
CA ARG A 142 -6.04 -7.29 -13.55
C ARG A 142 -6.22 -5.82 -13.96
N VAL A 143 -6.13 -4.92 -12.99
CA VAL A 143 -6.41 -3.48 -13.21
C VAL A 143 -5.25 -2.72 -13.86
N LEU A 144 -3.99 -3.18 -13.74
CA LEU A 144 -2.85 -2.55 -14.41
C LEU A 144 -2.93 -2.73 -15.93
N VAL A 145 -2.53 -1.74 -16.71
CA VAL A 145 -2.29 -1.92 -18.16
C VAL A 145 -1.08 -2.84 -18.38
N PRO A 146 -0.97 -3.53 -19.53
CA PRO A 146 0.26 -4.20 -19.90
C PRO A 146 1.46 -3.25 -19.82
N GLY A 147 2.51 -3.64 -19.15
CA GLY A 147 3.69 -2.80 -18.90
C GLY A 147 3.55 -1.80 -17.74
N GLY A 148 2.38 -1.71 -17.09
CA GLY A 148 2.17 -0.88 -15.90
C GLY A 148 2.97 -1.37 -14.68
N TYR A 149 3.17 -0.50 -13.71
CA TYR A 149 4.04 -0.77 -12.56
C TYR A 149 3.28 -0.81 -11.24
N VAL A 150 3.75 -1.63 -10.30
CA VAL A 150 3.33 -1.63 -8.90
C VAL A 150 4.53 -1.36 -8.00
N LEU A 151 4.37 -0.47 -7.02
CA LEU A 151 5.33 -0.23 -5.94
C LEU A 151 4.70 -0.64 -4.61
N LEU A 152 5.27 -1.64 -3.95
CA LEU A 152 4.91 -2.09 -2.61
C LEU A 152 5.93 -1.60 -1.60
N ALA A 153 5.47 -1.28 -0.39
CA ALA A 153 6.33 -1.12 0.79
C ALA A 153 5.72 -1.86 1.98
N PHE A 154 6.58 -2.55 2.75
CA PHE A 154 6.19 -3.30 3.93
C PHE A 154 7.35 -3.48 4.91
N GLN A 155 7.04 -3.84 6.15
CA GLN A 155 8.04 -4.27 7.11
C GLN A 155 8.55 -5.65 6.73
N ALA A 156 9.87 -5.77 6.58
CA ALA A 156 10.49 -7.04 6.29
C ALA A 156 10.47 -7.96 7.52
N GLY A 157 10.05 -9.20 7.34
CA GLY A 157 10.31 -10.32 8.22
C GLY A 157 11.51 -11.11 7.70
N SER A 158 12.26 -11.79 8.56
CA SER A 158 13.27 -12.76 8.14
C SER A 158 13.18 -14.01 8.99
N ASP A 159 13.46 -15.16 8.39
CA ASP A 159 13.62 -16.43 9.11
C ASP A 159 14.77 -16.39 10.14
N ALA A 160 15.63 -15.35 10.07
CA ALA A 160 16.77 -15.18 10.99
C ALA A 160 16.36 -14.62 12.36
N ASP A 161 15.16 -14.08 12.51
CA ASP A 161 14.59 -13.66 13.80
C ASP A 161 13.98 -14.89 14.51
N ALA A 162 14.78 -15.92 14.74
CA ALA A 162 14.38 -17.24 15.26
C ALA A 162 13.79 -17.22 16.69
N ASP A 163 13.66 -16.05 17.32
CA ASP A 163 12.86 -15.86 18.54
C ASP A 163 11.46 -15.28 18.25
N ALA A 164 11.15 -15.00 16.99
CA ALA A 164 9.86 -14.46 16.58
C ALA A 164 9.04 -15.52 15.85
N ASP A 165 8.32 -16.29 16.61
CA ASP A 165 7.15 -17.09 16.22
C ASP A 165 6.05 -16.22 15.54
N THR A 166 6.43 -15.09 14.88
CA THR A 166 5.49 -14.07 14.49
C THR A 166 5.83 -13.46 13.13
N GLU A 167 5.48 -14.18 12.06
CA GLU A 167 5.18 -13.57 10.75
C GLU A 167 3.93 -12.68 10.84
N HIS A 168 3.23 -12.69 11.97
CA HIS A 168 1.95 -12.06 12.23
C HIS A 168 1.92 -11.41 13.62
N LEU A 169 1.45 -10.16 13.69
CA LEU A 169 1.21 -9.43 14.93
C LEU A 169 -0.24 -8.97 14.97
N HIS A 170 -0.97 -9.38 16.00
CA HIS A 170 -2.28 -8.83 16.32
C HIS A 170 -2.15 -7.69 17.32
N LEU A 171 -2.69 -6.51 16.99
CA LEU A 171 -2.80 -5.38 17.89
C LEU A 171 -4.24 -5.21 18.38
N ALA A 172 -4.43 -5.30 19.69
CA ALA A 172 -5.71 -5.03 20.35
C ALA A 172 -5.86 -3.57 20.80
N GLU A 173 -4.77 -2.78 20.75
CA GLU A 173 -4.77 -1.37 21.14
C GLU A 173 -3.76 -0.58 20.30
N ARG A 174 -4.12 0.65 19.89
CA ARG A 174 -3.20 1.61 19.28
C ARG A 174 -3.63 3.04 19.57
N PHE A 175 -2.67 3.89 19.93
CA PHE A 175 -2.90 5.31 20.27
C PHE A 175 -3.94 5.53 21.35
N GLY A 176 -4.07 4.60 22.32
CA GLY A 176 -5.05 4.67 23.41
C GLY A 176 -6.47 4.23 23.03
N HIS A 177 -6.64 3.62 21.86
CA HIS A 177 -7.93 3.10 21.37
C HIS A 177 -7.89 1.58 21.25
N GLU A 178 -8.99 0.92 21.64
CA GLU A 178 -9.21 -0.49 21.34
C GLU A 178 -9.42 -0.70 19.84
N ILE A 179 -8.70 -1.64 19.26
CA ILE A 179 -8.74 -2.02 17.84
C ILE A 179 -8.62 -3.53 17.69
N SER A 180 -8.79 -4.02 16.46
CA SER A 180 -8.48 -5.39 16.06
C SER A 180 -7.75 -5.31 14.72
N LEU A 181 -6.43 -5.28 14.75
CA LEU A 181 -5.63 -5.01 13.55
C LEU A 181 -4.47 -5.98 13.45
N ASP A 182 -4.43 -6.72 12.35
CA ASP A 182 -3.39 -7.68 12.05
C ASP A 182 -2.33 -7.08 11.15
N TYR A 183 -1.07 -7.41 11.42
CA TYR A 183 0.10 -7.07 10.64
C TYR A 183 0.81 -8.35 10.22
N TYR A 184 1.04 -8.52 8.92
CA TYR A 184 1.78 -9.62 8.34
C TYR A 184 3.13 -9.12 7.86
N TRP A 185 4.19 -9.58 8.51
CA TRP A 185 5.55 -9.29 8.09
C TRP A 185 6.00 -10.37 7.10
N ARG A 186 6.65 -9.95 6.04
CA ARG A 186 6.97 -10.86 4.94
C ARG A 186 8.42 -10.80 4.54
N ASP A 187 8.97 -11.94 4.18
CA ASP A 187 10.26 -12.00 3.53
C ASP A 187 10.18 -11.34 2.15
N PRO A 188 11.13 -10.44 1.81
CA PRO A 188 11.12 -9.74 0.52
C PRO A 188 11.29 -10.65 -0.70
N ASP A 189 12.02 -11.78 -0.56
CA ASP A 189 12.20 -12.75 -1.64
C ASP A 189 10.91 -13.53 -1.86
N ALA A 190 10.24 -13.98 -0.80
CA ALA A 190 8.96 -14.64 -0.87
C ALA A 190 7.89 -13.73 -1.49
N MET A 191 7.85 -12.44 -1.12
CA MET A 191 6.93 -11.47 -1.73
C MET A 191 7.23 -11.26 -3.21
N ALA A 192 8.50 -11.18 -3.61
CA ALA A 192 8.89 -11.07 -5.01
C ALA A 192 8.47 -12.30 -5.83
N GLU A 193 8.57 -13.51 -5.23
CA GLU A 193 8.07 -14.75 -5.84
C GLU A 193 6.54 -14.70 -6.04
N GLN A 194 5.78 -14.25 -5.04
CA GLN A 194 4.32 -14.10 -5.14
C GLN A 194 3.92 -13.10 -6.22
N LEU A 195 4.63 -11.97 -6.34
CA LEU A 195 4.44 -11.03 -7.44
C LEU A 195 4.67 -11.71 -8.80
N GLY A 196 5.76 -12.46 -8.95
CA GLY A 196 6.06 -13.22 -10.17
C GLY A 196 4.97 -14.23 -10.54
N LYS A 197 4.46 -14.99 -9.55
CA LYS A 197 3.34 -15.94 -9.72
C LYS A 197 2.06 -15.24 -10.19
N ALA A 198 1.83 -14.02 -9.75
CA ALA A 198 0.70 -13.20 -10.17
C ALA A 198 0.89 -12.55 -11.56
N GLY A 199 2.04 -12.73 -12.23
CA GLY A 199 2.37 -12.07 -13.52
C GLY A 199 2.77 -10.61 -13.37
N LEU A 200 3.26 -10.25 -12.21
CA LEU A 200 3.89 -8.97 -11.87
C LEU A 200 5.39 -9.22 -11.71
N ARG A 201 6.14 -9.10 -12.78
CA ARG A 201 7.58 -9.41 -12.80
C ARG A 201 8.37 -8.42 -11.94
N PRO A 202 9.09 -8.90 -10.91
CA PRO A 202 9.95 -8.05 -10.10
C PRO A 202 10.96 -7.27 -10.95
N HIS A 203 11.06 -5.98 -10.73
CA HIS A 203 11.94 -5.06 -11.43
C HIS A 203 13.08 -4.55 -10.52
N THR A 204 12.72 -4.13 -9.31
CA THR A 204 13.68 -3.57 -8.35
C THR A 204 13.26 -3.98 -6.94
N ARG A 205 14.26 -4.32 -6.14
CA ARG A 205 14.10 -4.59 -4.70
C ARG A 205 15.08 -3.71 -3.93
N VAL A 206 14.56 -3.05 -2.90
CA VAL A 206 15.35 -2.30 -1.93
C VAL A 206 15.00 -2.79 -0.54
N LEU A 207 16.00 -3.15 0.24
CA LEU A 207 15.90 -3.40 1.66
C LEU A 207 16.63 -2.26 2.38
N ARG A 208 15.92 -1.51 3.19
CA ARG A 208 16.44 -0.45 4.02
C ARG A 208 16.46 -0.93 5.47
N GLU A 209 17.63 -0.84 6.10
CA GLU A 209 17.77 -1.16 7.51
C GLU A 209 16.83 -0.31 8.39
N ALA A 210 16.44 -0.88 9.53
CA ALA A 210 15.60 -0.17 10.50
C ALA A 210 16.31 1.10 10.99
N GLN A 211 15.59 2.22 11.00
CA GLN A 211 16.05 3.47 11.55
C GLN A 211 15.66 3.60 13.03
N GLU A 212 16.15 4.65 13.69
CA GLU A 212 15.78 4.93 15.09
C GLU A 212 14.25 4.99 15.26
N GLY A 213 13.72 4.21 16.19
CA GLY A 213 12.28 4.08 16.43
C GLY A 213 11.56 3.07 15.54
N GLU A 214 12.25 2.43 14.59
CA GLU A 214 11.71 1.32 13.79
C GLU A 214 12.17 -0.03 14.36
N VAL A 215 11.25 -0.97 14.46
CA VAL A 215 11.54 -2.32 15.00
C VAL A 215 12.11 -3.24 13.91
N ARG A 216 11.77 -3.01 12.63
CA ARG A 216 12.11 -3.89 11.51
C ARG A 216 12.62 -3.13 10.30
N PRO A 217 13.45 -3.74 9.45
CA PRO A 217 13.80 -3.20 8.14
C PRO A 217 12.56 -2.93 7.28
N ARG A 218 12.72 -2.09 6.28
CA ARG A 218 11.68 -1.75 5.30
C ARG A 218 12.05 -2.32 3.94
N ALA A 219 11.15 -3.11 3.37
CA ALA A 219 11.29 -3.62 2.02
C ALA A 219 10.43 -2.81 1.05
N PHE A 220 11.00 -2.55 -0.12
CA PHE A 220 10.33 -1.92 -1.24
C PHE A 220 10.50 -2.80 -2.46
N LEU A 221 9.40 -3.17 -3.08
CA LEU A 221 9.38 -3.96 -4.31
C LEU A 221 8.69 -3.18 -5.42
N LEU A 222 9.42 -2.95 -6.48
CA LEU A 222 8.88 -2.44 -7.73
C LEU A 222 8.74 -3.62 -8.69
N ALA A 223 7.55 -3.83 -9.23
CA ALA A 223 7.28 -4.87 -10.20
C ALA A 223 6.49 -4.32 -11.39
N ARG A 224 6.57 -5.02 -12.52
CA ARG A 224 5.94 -4.63 -13.78
C ARG A 224 4.98 -5.72 -14.25
N ARG A 225 3.78 -5.33 -14.68
CA ARG A 225 2.87 -6.25 -15.37
C ARG A 225 3.49 -6.68 -16.68
N ASP A 226 3.61 -7.99 -16.89
CA ASP A 226 3.98 -8.55 -18.19
C ASP A 226 2.91 -8.25 -19.26
N GLY A 227 3.32 -8.19 -20.51
CA GLY A 227 2.46 -7.88 -21.63
C GLY A 227 1.44 -8.96 -21.96
#